data_56bcb3ff95d14123edb8591ae8dce2ca
#
_entry.id   56bcb3ff95d14123edb8591ae8dce2ca
#
_cell.length_a   1.000
_cell.length_b   1.000
_cell.length_c   1.000
_cell.angle_alpha   90.00
_cell.angle_beta   90.00
_cell.angle_gamma   90.00
#
_symmetry.space_group_name_H-M   'P 1'
#
loop_
_entity.id
_entity.type
_entity.pdbx_description
1 polymer ?
#
loop_
_entity_poly.entity_id
_entity_poly.type
_entity_poly.pdbx_seq_one_letter_code
_entity_poly.pdbx_strand_id
1 'polypeptide(L)'
;MQNTYDTPTYPELGNIYPGDYYEALPYDEFIDKNQKLPEGKKVFDIRDFGARPEKDLLNTEAFLAAAAACEKVGGGVILVAGGSYCMGTVYIPSHTTLFIAADSEIKASRNVDLLLAKKKEQIDDRKGESSEGAFVRVKNAEDVTITGGG
;
A
#
# COMPACT_ATOMS: atom_id res chain seq x y z
N MET A 1 -32.11 -7.65 -18.03
CA MET A 1 -32.23 -8.38 -16.76
C MET A 1 -31.61 -7.58 -15.66
N GLN A 2 -32.42 -7.13 -14.73
CA GLN A 2 -31.88 -6.36 -13.63
C GLN A 2 -31.08 -7.26 -12.71
N ASN A 3 -29.88 -6.82 -12.41
CA ASN A 3 -29.05 -7.47 -11.43
C ASN A 3 -29.68 -7.26 -10.05
N THR A 4 -29.70 -8.29 -9.20
CA THR A 4 -30.21 -8.21 -7.83
C THR A 4 -29.41 -7.25 -6.94
N TYR A 5 -28.26 -6.84 -7.42
CA TYR A 5 -27.46 -5.78 -6.80
C TYR A 5 -27.65 -4.51 -7.62
N ASP A 6 -28.49 -3.61 -7.12
CA ASP A 6 -28.67 -2.31 -7.76
C ASP A 6 -27.32 -1.59 -7.78
N THR A 7 -26.73 -1.52 -8.95
CA THR A 7 -25.56 -0.68 -9.15
C THR A 7 -26.00 0.76 -8.94
N PRO A 8 -25.36 1.52 -8.03
CA PRO A 8 -25.75 2.90 -7.82
C PRO A 8 -25.70 3.65 -9.14
N THR A 9 -26.81 4.30 -9.49
CA THR A 9 -26.85 5.15 -10.66
C THR A 9 -26.42 6.55 -10.23
N TYR A 10 -25.30 6.99 -10.75
CA TYR A 10 -24.83 8.36 -10.58
C TYR A 10 -25.23 9.12 -11.84
N PRO A 11 -26.17 10.05 -11.77
CA PRO A 11 -26.66 10.77 -12.96
C PRO A 11 -25.54 11.47 -13.74
N GLU A 12 -24.54 11.95 -13.03
CA GLU A 12 -23.37 12.62 -13.61
C GLU A 12 -22.41 11.66 -14.32
N LEU A 13 -22.46 10.38 -13.99
CA LEU A 13 -21.61 9.35 -14.56
C LEU A 13 -22.35 8.38 -15.49
N GLY A 14 -23.69 8.50 -15.55
CA GLY A 14 -24.53 7.56 -16.28
C GLY A 14 -24.53 6.17 -15.66
N ASN A 15 -24.98 5.19 -16.43
CA ASN A 15 -24.98 3.79 -16.02
C ASN A 15 -23.61 3.16 -16.31
N ILE A 16 -22.66 3.40 -15.44
CA ILE A 16 -21.32 2.85 -15.58
C ILE A 16 -21.23 1.53 -14.84
N TYR A 17 -20.96 0.45 -15.57
CA TYR A 17 -20.58 -0.82 -14.98
C TYR A 17 -19.14 -0.77 -14.50
N PRO A 18 -18.75 -1.59 -13.51
CA PRO A 18 -17.38 -1.56 -12.98
C PRO A 18 -16.30 -1.66 -14.04
N GLY A 19 -16.48 -2.46 -15.09
CA GLY A 19 -15.55 -2.54 -16.21
C GLY A 19 -15.45 -1.24 -16.98
N ASP A 20 -16.58 -0.66 -17.32
CA ASP A 20 -16.63 0.60 -18.08
C ASP A 20 -16.05 1.76 -17.27
N TYR A 21 -16.27 1.74 -15.97
CA TYR A 21 -15.71 2.73 -15.06
C TYR A 21 -14.19 2.73 -15.08
N TYR A 22 -13.58 1.56 -15.00
CA TYR A 22 -12.12 1.44 -15.01
C TYR A 22 -11.51 1.84 -16.36
N GLU A 23 -12.21 1.60 -17.45
CA GLU A 23 -11.78 2.02 -18.79
C GLU A 23 -11.98 3.52 -19.01
N ALA A 24 -13.00 4.09 -18.38
CA ALA A 24 -13.37 5.49 -18.56
C ALA A 24 -12.52 6.46 -17.74
N LEU A 25 -11.86 5.99 -16.69
CA LEU A 25 -11.04 6.85 -15.85
C LEU A 25 -9.61 6.89 -16.37
N PRO A 26 -9.15 8.05 -16.84
CA PRO A 26 -7.76 8.22 -17.21
C PRO A 26 -6.90 8.31 -15.92
N TYR A 27 -6.67 7.19 -15.27
CA TYR A 27 -5.91 7.15 -14.02
C TYR A 27 -4.56 7.85 -14.13
N ASP A 28 -3.94 7.76 -15.29
CA ASP A 28 -2.65 8.40 -15.54
C ASP A 28 -2.71 9.93 -15.46
N GLU A 29 -3.87 10.54 -15.65
CA GLU A 29 -4.04 11.98 -15.51
C GLU A 29 -4.06 12.45 -14.05
N PHE A 30 -4.40 11.57 -13.13
CA PHE A 30 -4.48 11.89 -11.70
C PHE A 30 -3.20 11.56 -10.94
N ILE A 31 -2.28 10.83 -11.58
CA ILE A 31 -1.01 10.45 -10.96
C ILE A 31 0.08 11.42 -11.39
N ASP A 32 0.52 12.24 -10.46
CA ASP A 32 1.71 13.05 -10.68
C ASP A 32 2.97 12.18 -10.60
N LYS A 33 3.41 11.71 -11.77
CA LYS A 33 4.64 10.90 -11.89
C LYS A 33 5.92 11.70 -11.61
N ASN A 34 5.81 13.01 -11.47
CA ASN A 34 6.92 13.89 -11.17
C ASN A 34 7.03 14.23 -9.68
N GLN A 35 6.28 13.55 -8.83
CA GLN A 35 6.39 13.76 -7.39
C GLN A 35 7.82 13.56 -6.91
N LYS A 36 8.24 14.48 -6.06
CA LYS A 36 9.57 14.46 -5.45
C LYS A 36 9.51 13.99 -4.02
N LEU A 37 10.60 13.40 -3.57
CA LEU A 37 10.77 13.07 -2.16
C LEU A 37 10.60 14.31 -1.28
N PRO A 38 9.94 14.17 -0.12
CA PRO A 38 9.87 15.25 0.85
C PRO A 38 11.25 15.72 1.27
N GLU A 39 11.48 17.02 1.24
CA GLU A 39 12.75 17.60 1.64
C GLU A 39 12.91 17.59 3.17
N GLY A 40 14.15 17.50 3.64
CA GLY A 40 14.49 17.63 5.05
C GLY A 40 14.12 16.40 5.90
N LYS A 41 13.66 15.32 5.31
CA LYS A 41 13.32 14.08 6.01
C LYS A 41 14.35 13.00 5.71
N LYS A 42 14.65 12.18 6.72
CA LYS A 42 15.52 11.02 6.53
C LYS A 42 14.83 9.97 5.66
N VAL A 43 15.55 9.45 4.68
CA VAL A 43 15.05 8.46 3.74
C VAL A 43 15.58 7.09 4.10
N PHE A 44 14.67 6.13 4.17
CA PHE A 44 14.94 4.71 4.39
C PHE A 44 14.57 3.97 3.12
N ASP A 45 15.56 3.71 2.29
CA ASP A 45 15.38 2.95 1.05
C ASP A 45 15.31 1.47 1.39
N ILE A 46 14.23 0.80 0.99
CA ILE A 46 14.05 -0.63 1.31
C ILE A 46 15.17 -1.51 0.74
N ARG A 47 15.84 -1.07 -0.31
CA ARG A 47 16.99 -1.78 -0.91
C ARG A 47 18.18 -1.86 0.05
N ASP A 48 18.35 -0.84 0.89
CA ASP A 48 19.41 -0.84 1.92
C ASP A 48 19.13 -1.87 3.02
N PHE A 49 17.91 -2.38 3.10
CA PHE A 49 17.49 -3.42 4.04
C PHE A 49 17.32 -4.79 3.39
N GLY A 50 17.79 -4.96 2.16
CA GLY A 50 17.81 -6.23 1.45
C GLY A 50 16.69 -6.46 0.46
N ALA A 51 15.84 -5.48 0.20
CA ALA A 51 14.79 -5.60 -0.81
C ALA A 51 15.38 -5.73 -2.22
N ARG A 52 14.79 -6.62 -3.01
CA ARG A 52 15.16 -6.83 -4.41
C ARG A 52 13.91 -6.99 -5.26
N PRO A 53 13.86 -6.35 -6.43
CA PRO A 53 12.73 -6.44 -7.35
C PRO A 53 12.77 -7.74 -8.17
N GLU A 54 12.92 -8.87 -7.50
CA GLU A 54 12.97 -10.19 -8.13
C GLU A 54 11.61 -10.85 -8.05
N LYS A 55 11.23 -11.53 -9.15
CA LYS A 55 10.02 -12.32 -9.19
C LYS A 55 10.07 -13.41 -8.12
N ASP A 56 8.94 -13.60 -7.45
CA ASP A 56 8.74 -14.60 -6.39
C ASP A 56 9.58 -14.40 -5.13
N LEU A 57 10.37 -13.33 -5.03
CA LEU A 57 11.07 -12.97 -3.82
C LEU A 57 10.16 -12.12 -2.93
N LEU A 58 10.00 -12.53 -1.67
CA LEU A 58 9.26 -11.76 -0.69
C LEU A 58 10.16 -10.70 -0.05
N ASN A 59 9.71 -9.46 -0.10
CA ASN A 59 10.41 -8.31 0.45
C ASN A 59 9.78 -7.79 1.75
N THR A 60 8.90 -8.56 2.36
CA THR A 60 8.17 -8.17 3.59
C THR A 60 9.14 -7.80 4.71
N GLU A 61 10.12 -8.65 4.97
CA GLU A 61 11.09 -8.41 6.06
C GLU A 61 11.95 -7.17 5.81
N ALA A 62 12.37 -6.96 4.56
CA ALA A 62 13.14 -5.78 4.18
C ALA A 62 12.34 -4.50 4.40
N PHE A 63 11.07 -4.48 3.98
CA PHE A 63 10.20 -3.35 4.22
C PHE A 63 9.98 -3.10 5.71
N LEU A 64 9.69 -4.14 6.48
CA LEU A 64 9.46 -4.03 7.92
C LEU A 64 10.73 -3.58 8.67
N ALA A 65 11.91 -3.99 8.21
CA ALA A 65 13.18 -3.52 8.76
C ALA A 65 13.38 -2.03 8.49
N ALA A 66 13.09 -1.57 7.29
CA ALA A 66 13.11 -0.14 6.96
C ALA A 66 12.11 0.66 7.81
N ALA A 67 10.89 0.13 7.97
CA ALA A 67 9.87 0.74 8.80
C ALA A 67 10.29 0.82 10.27
N ALA A 68 10.89 -0.23 10.82
CA ALA A 68 11.40 -0.25 12.19
C ALA A 68 12.54 0.76 12.39
N ALA A 69 13.45 0.87 11.45
CA ALA A 69 14.51 1.88 11.49
C ALA A 69 13.96 3.30 11.42
N CYS A 70 12.95 3.52 10.60
CA CYS A 70 12.24 4.80 10.49
C CYS A 70 11.54 5.16 11.81
N GLU A 71 10.82 4.22 12.40
CA GLU A 71 10.14 4.40 13.68
C GLU A 71 11.10 4.75 14.82
N LYS A 72 12.25 4.09 14.86
CA LYS A 72 13.27 4.27 15.87
C LYS A 72 13.78 5.72 15.95
N VAL A 73 13.82 6.42 14.82
CA VAL A 73 14.27 7.81 14.74
C VAL A 73 13.12 8.81 14.77
N GLY A 74 11.90 8.35 14.99
CA GLY A 74 10.72 9.21 15.11
C GLY A 74 10.02 9.54 13.81
N GLY A 75 10.31 8.83 12.73
CA GLY A 75 9.67 9.02 11.44
C GLY A 75 10.64 9.38 10.31
N GLY A 76 10.11 9.54 9.12
CA GLY A 76 10.89 9.84 7.93
C GLY A 76 10.18 9.37 6.67
N VAL A 77 10.94 8.97 5.67
CA VAL A 77 10.42 8.48 4.40
C VAL A 77 10.87 7.03 4.20
N ILE A 78 9.92 6.15 3.96
CA ILE A 78 10.22 4.80 3.44
C ILE A 78 10.15 4.89 1.93
N LEU A 79 11.27 4.67 1.26
CA LEU A 79 11.37 4.76 -0.18
C LEU A 79 11.29 3.39 -0.84
N VAL A 80 10.36 3.26 -1.78
CA VAL A 80 10.26 2.13 -2.70
C VAL A 80 10.61 2.62 -4.09
N ALA A 81 11.74 2.19 -4.61
CA ALA A 81 12.25 2.60 -5.91
C ALA A 81 12.99 1.44 -6.60
N GLY A 82 13.10 1.50 -7.92
CA GLY A 82 13.92 0.58 -8.68
C GLY A 82 13.25 -0.71 -9.14
N GLY A 83 11.93 -0.81 -9.06
CA GLY A 83 11.21 -1.94 -9.64
C GLY A 83 9.99 -2.41 -8.87
N SER A 84 9.56 -3.62 -9.17
CA SER A 84 8.40 -4.28 -8.57
C SER A 84 8.80 -5.14 -7.38
N TYR A 85 8.16 -4.92 -6.25
CA TYR A 85 8.45 -5.65 -5.02
C TYR A 85 7.21 -6.40 -4.53
N CYS A 86 7.34 -7.71 -4.38
CA CYS A 86 6.29 -8.56 -3.82
C CYS A 86 6.46 -8.66 -2.30
N MET A 87 5.38 -8.50 -1.55
CA MET A 87 5.41 -8.61 -0.10
C MET A 87 4.06 -9.03 0.48
N GLY A 88 4.08 -9.51 1.71
CA GLY A 88 2.89 -9.73 2.50
C GLY A 88 2.44 -8.44 3.19
N THR A 89 1.70 -8.59 4.28
CA THR A 89 1.23 -7.43 5.06
C THR A 89 2.40 -6.64 5.65
N VAL A 90 2.38 -5.34 5.45
CA VAL A 90 3.37 -4.40 5.99
C VAL A 90 2.69 -3.31 6.82
N TYR A 91 3.43 -2.71 7.73
CA TYR A 91 2.98 -1.66 8.62
C TYR A 91 3.73 -0.38 8.38
N ILE A 92 3.03 0.73 8.44
CA ILE A 92 3.64 2.06 8.37
C ILE A 92 3.55 2.70 9.75
N PRO A 93 4.68 3.10 10.36
CA PRO A 93 4.69 3.77 11.66
C PRO A 93 4.24 5.22 11.56
N SER A 94 4.07 5.87 12.72
CA SER A 94 3.75 7.30 12.80
C SER A 94 4.82 8.19 12.19
N HIS A 95 4.41 9.36 11.74
CA HIS A 95 5.27 10.41 11.19
C HIS A 95 6.09 9.93 9.99
N THR A 96 5.50 9.04 9.19
CA THR A 96 6.18 8.37 8.09
C THR A 96 5.45 8.61 6.79
N THR A 97 6.22 8.91 5.75
CA THR A 97 5.76 8.95 4.38
C THR A 97 6.24 7.69 3.66
N LEU A 98 5.31 6.89 3.15
CA LEU A 98 5.63 5.85 2.17
C LEU A 98 5.66 6.49 0.79
N PHE A 99 6.83 6.55 0.20
CA PHE A 99 7.02 7.10 -1.14
C PHE A 99 7.32 5.98 -2.13
N ILE A 100 6.42 5.77 -3.08
CA ILE A 100 6.59 4.80 -4.15
C ILE A 100 6.96 5.56 -5.42
N ALA A 101 8.19 5.38 -5.87
CA ALA A 101 8.69 6.09 -7.05
C ALA A 101 7.95 5.69 -8.33
N ALA A 102 7.94 6.57 -9.32
CA ALA A 102 7.21 6.38 -10.58
C ALA A 102 7.59 5.11 -11.36
N ASP A 103 8.81 4.62 -11.17
CA ASP A 103 9.32 3.40 -11.78
C ASP A 103 9.04 2.13 -10.97
N SER A 104 8.28 2.25 -9.88
CA SER A 104 8.17 1.19 -8.89
C SER A 104 6.73 0.86 -8.55
N GLU A 105 6.53 -0.33 -8.03
CA GLU A 105 5.25 -0.79 -7.51
C GLU A 105 5.44 -1.75 -6.34
N ILE A 106 4.43 -1.85 -5.50
CA ILE A 106 4.34 -2.85 -4.45
C ILE A 106 3.22 -3.80 -4.84
N LYS A 107 3.52 -5.10 -4.85
CA LYS A 107 2.54 -6.15 -5.15
C LYS A 107 2.26 -6.99 -3.92
N ALA A 108 1.00 -7.20 -3.63
CA ALA A 108 0.61 -8.14 -2.58
C ALA A 108 0.95 -9.57 -3.00
N SER A 109 1.44 -10.34 -2.05
CA SER A 109 1.67 -11.77 -2.26
C SER A 109 0.37 -12.49 -2.64
N ARG A 110 0.46 -13.43 -3.56
CA ARG A 110 -0.67 -14.33 -3.89
C ARG A 110 -0.95 -15.34 -2.79
N ASN A 111 -0.02 -15.55 -1.88
CA ASN A 111 -0.24 -16.38 -0.73
C ASN A 111 -1.07 -15.62 0.31
N VAL A 112 -2.34 -15.95 0.39
CA VAL A 112 -3.31 -15.31 1.28
C VAL A 112 -2.89 -15.42 2.75
N ASP A 113 -2.23 -16.51 3.13
CA ASP A 113 -1.77 -16.72 4.50
C ASP A 113 -0.76 -15.65 4.95
N LEU A 114 0.02 -15.12 4.02
CA LEU A 114 0.95 -14.04 4.32
C LEU A 114 0.26 -12.69 4.56
N LEU A 115 -0.95 -12.54 4.06
CA LEU A 115 -1.80 -11.37 4.29
C LEU A 115 -2.67 -11.52 5.54
N LEU A 116 -2.87 -12.77 5.99
CA LEU A 116 -3.68 -13.13 7.14
C LEU A 116 -2.85 -13.60 8.34
N ALA A 117 -1.52 -13.49 8.26
CA ALA A 117 -0.58 -14.10 9.19
C ALA A 117 -0.78 -13.72 10.66
N LYS A 118 -1.51 -12.68 10.95
CA LYS A 118 -1.81 -12.24 12.32
C LYS A 118 -3.26 -12.46 12.74
N LYS A 119 -3.98 -13.27 12.01
CA LYS A 119 -5.38 -13.56 12.31
C LYS A 119 -5.62 -14.00 13.75
N LYS A 120 -4.73 -14.84 14.29
CA LYS A 120 -4.85 -15.37 15.65
C LYS A 120 -4.55 -14.34 16.74
N GLU A 121 -3.75 -13.33 16.45
CA GLU A 121 -3.37 -12.29 17.40
C GLU A 121 -4.36 -11.13 17.44
N GLN A 122 -5.24 -11.06 16.45
CA GLN A 122 -6.15 -9.94 16.23
C GLN A 122 -7.63 -10.31 16.33
N ILE A 123 -7.94 -11.44 16.93
CA ILE A 123 -9.33 -11.74 17.27
C ILE A 123 -9.73 -10.73 18.34
N ASP A 124 -10.16 -9.59 17.88
CA ASP A 124 -10.96 -8.71 18.68
C ASP A 124 -12.35 -9.36 18.77
N ASP A 125 -12.84 -9.58 19.96
CA ASP A 125 -14.16 -10.13 20.24
C ASP A 125 -15.31 -9.27 19.69
N ARG A 126 -14.99 -8.21 18.97
CA ARG A 126 -15.96 -7.40 18.24
C ARG A 126 -16.40 -8.16 17.00
N LYS A 127 -17.51 -8.81 17.20
CA LYS A 127 -18.27 -9.57 16.22
C LYS A 127 -18.09 -9.08 14.77
N GLY A 128 -17.33 -9.83 14.01
CA GLY A 128 -17.42 -9.82 12.54
C GLY A 128 -16.69 -8.72 11.80
N GLU A 129 -16.00 -7.81 12.46
CA GLU A 129 -15.14 -6.84 11.80
C GLU A 129 -13.71 -7.34 11.76
N SER A 130 -13.44 -8.29 10.89
CA SER A 130 -12.08 -8.69 10.64
C SER A 130 -11.46 -7.80 9.55
N SER A 131 -10.58 -6.92 9.96
CA SER A 131 -9.67 -6.22 9.04
C SER A 131 -8.50 -7.11 8.61
N GLU A 132 -8.73 -8.39 8.52
CA GLU A 132 -7.70 -9.42 8.46
C GLU A 132 -6.95 -9.49 7.14
N GLY A 133 -7.44 -8.87 6.08
CA GLY A 133 -6.85 -8.95 4.76
C GLY A 133 -6.13 -7.69 4.30
N ALA A 134 -5.78 -6.78 5.18
CA ALA A 134 -5.12 -5.54 4.77
C ALA A 134 -3.67 -5.79 4.35
N PHE A 135 -3.31 -5.28 3.18
CA PHE A 135 -1.96 -5.36 2.63
C PHE A 135 -1.03 -4.34 3.30
N VAL A 136 -1.42 -3.09 3.29
CA VAL A 136 -0.71 -2.02 3.99
C VAL A 136 -1.54 -1.60 5.19
N ARG A 137 -0.95 -1.64 6.37
CA ARG A 137 -1.63 -1.32 7.62
C ARG A 137 -1.06 -0.09 8.29
N VAL A 138 -1.98 0.76 8.72
CA VAL A 138 -1.69 1.87 9.61
C VAL A 138 -2.54 1.66 10.86
N LYS A 139 -1.90 1.33 11.95
CA LYS A 139 -2.60 1.05 13.22
C LYS A 139 -1.97 1.81 14.36
N ASN A 140 -2.82 2.53 15.11
CA ASN A 140 -2.37 3.36 16.23
C ASN A 140 -1.22 4.32 15.82
N ALA A 141 -1.30 4.85 14.61
CA ALA A 141 -0.29 5.74 14.05
C ALA A 141 -0.93 7.05 13.61
N GLU A 142 -0.17 8.10 13.66
CA GLU A 142 -0.58 9.44 13.24
C GLU A 142 0.42 10.02 12.24
N ASP A 143 -0.03 10.97 11.44
CA ASP A 143 0.79 11.65 10.45
C ASP A 143 1.45 10.69 9.47
N VAL A 144 0.62 9.88 8.81
CA VAL A 144 1.05 8.91 7.81
C VAL A 144 0.59 9.36 6.44
N THR A 145 1.51 9.37 5.49
CA THR A 145 1.25 9.72 4.10
C THR A 145 1.70 8.59 3.18
N ILE A 146 0.87 8.25 2.21
CA ILE A 146 1.23 7.34 1.12
C ILE A 146 1.16 8.15 -0.16
N THR A 147 2.27 8.24 -0.87
CA THR A 147 2.39 9.09 -2.04
C THR A 147 3.44 8.55 -3.03
N GLY A 148 3.67 9.27 -4.11
CA GLY A 148 4.59 8.88 -5.17
C GLY A 148 3.88 8.74 -6.50
N GLY A 149 4.64 8.46 -7.54
CA GLY A 149 4.11 8.27 -8.90
C GLY A 149 3.97 6.80 -9.32
N GLY A 150 4.25 5.91 -8.40
CA GLY A 150 4.18 4.48 -8.62
C GLY A 150 2.88 3.81 -8.26
#